data_2032c7b53d9417cf4887fcc19259ead5
#
_entry.id   2032c7b53d9417cf4887fcc19259ead5
#
_cell.length_a   1.000
_cell.length_b   1.000
_cell.length_c   1.000
_cell.angle_alpha   90.00
_cell.angle_beta   90.00
_cell.angle_gamma   90.00
#
_symmetry.space_group_name_H-M   'P 1'
#
loop_
_entity.id
_entity.type
_entity.pdbx_description
1 polymer ?
#
loop_
_entity_poly.entity_id
_entity_poly.type
_entity_poly.pdbx_seq_one_letter_code
_entity_poly.pdbx_strand_id
1 'polypeptide(L)'
;MAQQSKNQNIETAPNVGEAVSKAELFFKENGKKLSVAAIAVAAVALIVIAVSQFYVKPLKAEAANQTFTAEQYFRASEYEKALNGDGNALGFAQIADEYGSKAGAAVYLYAGVCEIQLGNADNAISYLKKYNGKDEILAARAICCLGDAYAMKEDYKSALSQYVKAADYSDNAYAAGYLLKAGLMAEELGDNAKALSLYERIKKEYPQTLEGYEIEKYINRIEVK
;
A
#
# COMPACT_ATOMS: atom_id res chain seq x y z
N MET A 1 -28.90 -68.85 9.17
CA MET A 1 -28.43 -68.05 10.31
C MET A 1 -28.21 -66.63 9.85
N ALA A 2 -28.77 -65.69 10.52
CA ALA A 2 -29.07 -64.32 10.32
C ALA A 2 -28.18 -63.47 9.35
N GLN A 3 -28.79 -62.94 8.29
CA GLN A 3 -28.34 -61.81 7.51
C GLN A 3 -28.71 -60.56 8.27
N GLN A 4 -27.70 -59.79 8.67
CA GLN A 4 -27.88 -58.42 9.15
C GLN A 4 -27.96 -57.44 7.96
N SER A 5 -29.16 -56.93 7.76
CA SER A 5 -29.49 -55.85 6.85
C SER A 5 -28.81 -54.54 7.33
N LYS A 6 -27.88 -54.01 6.53
CA LYS A 6 -27.30 -52.68 6.69
C LYS A 6 -28.28 -51.66 6.11
N ASN A 7 -29.04 -50.99 6.96
CA ASN A 7 -29.80 -49.78 6.60
C ASN A 7 -28.82 -48.66 6.23
N GLN A 8 -28.69 -48.40 4.95
CA GLN A 8 -28.07 -47.16 4.46
C GLN A 8 -29.13 -46.05 4.53
N ASN A 9 -28.92 -45.08 5.38
CA ASN A 9 -29.63 -43.82 5.34
C ASN A 9 -29.33 -43.15 4.00
N ILE A 10 -30.26 -43.22 3.08
CA ILE A 10 -30.29 -42.39 1.87
C ILE A 10 -30.73 -41.01 2.35
N GLU A 11 -29.81 -40.08 2.50
CA GLU A 11 -30.12 -38.66 2.58
C GLU A 11 -30.86 -38.27 1.30
N THR A 12 -32.15 -38.04 1.42
CA THR A 12 -33.01 -37.60 0.33
C THR A 12 -32.53 -36.25 -0.14
N ALA A 13 -31.98 -36.18 -1.36
CA ALA A 13 -31.69 -34.93 -2.05
C ALA A 13 -32.94 -34.02 -2.00
N PRO A 14 -32.78 -32.72 -1.75
CA PRO A 14 -33.91 -31.79 -1.65
C PRO A 14 -34.74 -31.88 -2.92
N ASN A 15 -36.06 -32.12 -2.74
CA ASN A 15 -37.02 -32.29 -3.84
C ASN A 15 -37.08 -30.96 -4.63
N VAL A 16 -36.40 -30.90 -5.77
CA VAL A 16 -36.28 -29.72 -6.63
C VAL A 16 -37.67 -29.17 -6.98
N GLY A 17 -38.68 -30.01 -7.16
CA GLY A 17 -40.05 -29.59 -7.43
C GLY A 17 -40.69 -28.82 -6.26
N GLU A 18 -40.43 -29.25 -5.02
CA GLU A 18 -40.93 -28.57 -3.82
C GLU A 18 -40.22 -27.22 -3.59
N ALA A 19 -38.93 -27.18 -3.86
CA ALA A 19 -38.14 -25.90 -3.79
C ALA A 19 -38.61 -24.89 -4.86
N VAL A 20 -38.90 -25.33 -6.06
CA VAL A 20 -39.43 -24.48 -7.15
C VAL A 20 -40.82 -23.97 -6.79
N SER A 21 -41.74 -24.81 -6.27
CA SER A 21 -43.09 -24.36 -5.92
C SER A 21 -43.08 -23.34 -4.76
N LYS A 22 -42.20 -23.52 -3.76
CA LYS A 22 -42.01 -22.55 -2.67
C LYS A 22 -41.46 -21.23 -3.17
N ALA A 23 -40.52 -21.23 -4.11
CA ALA A 23 -40.00 -20.03 -4.75
C ALA A 23 -41.09 -19.31 -5.54
N GLU A 24 -41.89 -20.02 -6.35
CA GLU A 24 -43.00 -19.42 -7.12
C GLU A 24 -44.04 -18.77 -6.20
N LEU A 25 -44.44 -19.41 -5.11
CA LEU A 25 -45.36 -18.84 -4.12
C LEU A 25 -44.78 -17.59 -3.47
N PHE A 26 -43.51 -17.61 -3.07
CA PHE A 26 -42.80 -16.44 -2.52
C PHE A 26 -42.77 -15.27 -3.48
N PHE A 27 -42.46 -15.50 -4.76
CA PHE A 27 -42.47 -14.45 -5.77
C PHE A 27 -43.88 -13.92 -6.06
N LYS A 28 -44.89 -14.78 -6.02
CA LYS A 28 -46.30 -14.39 -6.22
C LYS A 28 -46.81 -13.52 -5.09
N GLU A 29 -46.49 -13.85 -3.85
CA GLU A 29 -46.91 -13.11 -2.64
C GLU A 29 -46.12 -11.80 -2.45
N ASN A 30 -44.81 -11.80 -2.77
CA ASN A 30 -43.92 -10.68 -2.51
C ASN A 30 -43.51 -9.89 -3.77
N GLY A 31 -44.05 -10.21 -4.93
CA GLY A 31 -43.61 -9.67 -6.22
C GLY A 31 -43.57 -8.14 -6.29
N LYS A 32 -44.58 -7.45 -5.73
CA LYS A 32 -44.58 -5.99 -5.66
C LYS A 32 -43.46 -5.42 -4.79
N LYS A 33 -43.20 -6.04 -3.63
CA LYS A 33 -42.13 -5.61 -2.72
C LYS A 33 -40.77 -5.87 -3.34
N LEU A 34 -40.59 -7.02 -3.98
CA LEU A 34 -39.36 -7.38 -4.68
C LEU A 34 -39.09 -6.46 -5.88
N SER A 35 -40.12 -6.12 -6.66
CA SER A 35 -39.94 -5.17 -7.78
C SER A 35 -39.60 -3.77 -7.29
N VAL A 36 -40.19 -3.27 -6.22
CA VAL A 36 -39.81 -1.97 -5.62
C VAL A 36 -38.38 -2.02 -5.08
N ALA A 37 -37.98 -3.10 -4.40
CA ALA A 37 -36.61 -3.27 -3.95
C ALA A 37 -35.59 -3.32 -5.10
N ALA A 38 -35.91 -4.05 -6.18
CA ALA A 38 -35.07 -4.12 -7.36
C ALA A 38 -34.93 -2.76 -8.07
N ILE A 39 -36.01 -1.99 -8.18
CA ILE A 39 -35.98 -0.63 -8.74
C ILE A 39 -35.14 0.29 -7.85
N ALA A 40 -35.27 0.23 -6.53
CA ALA A 40 -34.46 1.02 -5.60
C ALA A 40 -32.96 0.70 -5.74
N VAL A 41 -32.59 -0.58 -5.81
CA VAL A 41 -31.20 -1.01 -6.03
C VAL A 41 -30.68 -0.50 -7.38
N ALA A 42 -31.48 -0.62 -8.45
CA ALA A 42 -31.12 -0.12 -9.77
C ALA A 42 -30.93 1.41 -9.76
N ALA A 43 -31.80 2.16 -9.08
CA ALA A 43 -31.66 3.60 -8.95
C ALA A 43 -30.37 4.00 -8.22
N VAL A 44 -30.06 3.33 -7.10
CA VAL A 44 -28.78 3.56 -6.39
C VAL A 44 -27.58 3.24 -7.28
N ALA A 45 -27.61 2.13 -8.02
CA ALA A 45 -26.55 1.77 -8.94
C ALA A 45 -26.35 2.83 -10.04
N LEU A 46 -27.43 3.35 -10.62
CA LEU A 46 -27.37 4.43 -11.62
C LEU A 46 -26.78 5.72 -11.04
N ILE A 47 -27.16 6.09 -9.81
CA ILE A 47 -26.57 7.26 -9.12
C ILE A 47 -25.08 7.07 -8.92
N VAL A 48 -24.63 5.90 -8.43
CA VAL A 48 -23.20 5.59 -8.23
C VAL A 48 -22.43 5.68 -9.55
N ILE A 49 -22.99 5.13 -10.63
CA ILE A 49 -22.39 5.19 -11.97
C ILE A 49 -22.31 6.66 -12.44
N ALA A 50 -23.38 7.43 -12.30
CA ALA A 50 -23.43 8.83 -12.72
C ALA A 50 -22.39 9.67 -11.94
N VAL A 51 -22.33 9.54 -10.61
CA VAL A 51 -21.32 10.22 -9.78
C VAL A 51 -19.90 9.80 -10.18
N SER A 52 -19.67 8.50 -10.42
CA SER A 52 -18.37 8.01 -10.87
C SER A 52 -17.96 8.60 -12.21
N GLN A 53 -18.86 8.61 -13.21
CA GLN A 53 -18.53 9.04 -14.58
C GLN A 53 -18.43 10.56 -14.72
N PHE A 54 -19.35 11.30 -14.10
CA PHE A 54 -19.45 12.74 -14.32
C PHE A 54 -18.76 13.61 -13.28
N TYR A 55 -18.41 13.04 -12.12
CA TYR A 55 -17.74 13.78 -11.06
C TYR A 55 -16.36 13.19 -10.72
N VAL A 56 -16.28 11.89 -10.40
CA VAL A 56 -15.01 11.32 -9.88
C VAL A 56 -13.96 11.18 -10.99
N LYS A 57 -14.33 10.69 -12.19
CA LYS A 57 -13.36 10.50 -13.28
C LYS A 57 -12.79 11.81 -13.83
N PRO A 58 -13.58 12.86 -14.11
CA PRO A 58 -13.03 14.14 -14.52
C PRO A 58 -12.06 14.72 -13.49
N LEU A 59 -12.44 14.67 -12.20
CA LEU A 59 -11.61 15.19 -11.13
C LEU A 59 -10.28 14.43 -10.97
N LYS A 60 -10.29 13.11 -11.20
CA LYS A 60 -9.05 12.31 -11.23
C LYS A 60 -8.17 12.66 -12.44
N ALA A 61 -8.77 12.90 -13.60
CA ALA A 61 -8.04 13.28 -14.79
C ALA A 61 -7.39 14.67 -14.61
N GLU A 62 -8.12 15.60 -14.02
CA GLU A 62 -7.60 16.92 -13.71
C GLU A 62 -6.43 16.84 -12.70
N ALA A 63 -6.60 16.13 -11.59
CA ALA A 63 -5.53 15.89 -10.63
C ALA A 63 -4.28 15.27 -11.29
N ALA A 64 -4.45 14.29 -12.18
CA ALA A 64 -3.34 13.69 -12.91
C ALA A 64 -2.62 14.69 -13.82
N ASN A 65 -3.36 15.58 -14.48
CA ASN A 65 -2.77 16.64 -15.31
C ASN A 65 -1.95 17.63 -14.45
N GLN A 66 -2.47 18.03 -13.29
CA GLN A 66 -1.74 18.89 -12.36
C GLN A 66 -0.48 18.24 -11.83
N THR A 67 -0.51 16.92 -11.58
CA THR A 67 0.63 16.16 -11.08
C THR A 67 1.82 16.18 -12.04
N PHE A 68 1.59 16.27 -13.34
CA PHE A 68 2.64 16.20 -14.35
C PHE A 68 3.75 17.26 -14.16
N THR A 69 3.38 18.51 -13.92
CA THR A 69 4.36 19.60 -13.71
C THR A 69 5.14 19.40 -12.41
N ALA A 70 4.46 19.03 -11.33
CA ALA A 70 5.11 18.72 -10.06
C ALA A 70 6.12 17.56 -10.20
N GLU A 71 5.79 16.52 -11.00
CA GLU A 71 6.73 15.43 -11.30
C GLU A 71 7.94 15.90 -12.11
N GLN A 72 7.80 16.87 -13.02
CA GLN A 72 8.95 17.42 -13.75
C GLN A 72 9.91 18.12 -12.79
N TYR A 73 9.40 18.95 -11.88
CA TYR A 73 10.22 19.57 -10.82
C TYR A 73 10.87 18.53 -9.92
N PHE A 74 10.15 17.49 -9.54
CA PHE A 74 10.68 16.39 -8.73
C PHE A 74 11.86 15.68 -9.44
N ARG A 75 11.72 15.37 -10.73
CA ARG A 75 12.79 14.75 -11.55
C ARG A 75 14.00 15.67 -11.72
N ALA A 76 13.76 16.98 -11.73
CA ALA A 76 14.83 17.99 -11.75
C ALA A 76 15.46 18.24 -10.37
N SER A 77 15.04 17.52 -9.34
CA SER A 77 15.44 17.72 -7.93
C SER A 77 15.08 19.10 -7.37
N GLU A 78 14.13 19.79 -7.99
CA GLU A 78 13.59 21.08 -7.53
C GLU A 78 12.46 20.83 -6.51
N TYR A 79 12.82 20.22 -5.36
CA TYR A 79 11.86 19.68 -4.40
C TYR A 79 10.91 20.71 -3.81
N GLU A 80 11.38 21.95 -3.61
CA GLU A 80 10.55 23.06 -3.13
C GLU A 80 9.41 23.36 -4.12
N LYS A 81 9.72 23.48 -5.43
CA LYS A 81 8.71 23.72 -6.46
C LYS A 81 7.83 22.48 -6.70
N ALA A 82 8.42 21.28 -6.62
CA ALA A 82 7.66 20.05 -6.71
C ALA A 82 6.61 19.95 -5.60
N LEU A 83 6.96 20.38 -4.38
CA LEU A 83 6.08 20.31 -3.21
C LEU A 83 5.01 21.43 -3.23
N ASN A 84 5.44 22.68 -3.43
CA ASN A 84 4.63 23.88 -3.21
C ASN A 84 4.14 24.55 -4.50
N GLY A 85 4.58 24.06 -5.68
CA GLY A 85 4.29 24.70 -6.97
C GLY A 85 5.19 25.90 -7.27
N ASP A 86 4.95 26.52 -8.42
CA ASP A 86 5.71 27.66 -8.92
C ASP A 86 4.85 28.95 -9.08
N GLY A 87 3.61 28.90 -8.61
CA GLY A 87 2.62 29.96 -8.73
C GLY A 87 1.75 29.86 -10.00
N ASN A 88 2.18 29.09 -11.03
CA ASN A 88 1.40 28.79 -12.22
C ASN A 88 0.87 27.35 -12.23
N ALA A 89 1.62 26.44 -11.62
CA ALA A 89 1.25 25.03 -11.48
C ALA A 89 1.26 24.65 -10.00
N LEU A 90 0.37 23.71 -9.65
CA LEU A 90 0.26 23.17 -8.29
C LEU A 90 1.43 22.24 -7.99
N GLY A 91 1.91 22.29 -6.74
CA GLY A 91 2.81 21.29 -6.20
C GLY A 91 2.06 20.12 -5.55
N PHE A 92 2.81 19.06 -5.17
CA PHE A 92 2.21 17.85 -4.59
C PHE A 92 1.41 18.11 -3.30
N ALA A 93 1.85 19.06 -2.46
CA ALA A 93 1.10 19.42 -1.26
C ALA A 93 -0.26 20.02 -1.58
N GLN A 94 -0.31 20.98 -2.51
CA GLN A 94 -1.55 21.61 -2.95
C GLN A 94 -2.48 20.61 -3.65
N ILE A 95 -1.91 19.73 -4.50
CA ILE A 95 -2.67 18.66 -5.18
C ILE A 95 -3.25 17.67 -4.15
N ALA A 96 -2.49 17.32 -3.12
CA ALA A 96 -2.96 16.45 -2.05
C ALA A 96 -4.12 17.07 -1.26
N ASP A 97 -4.06 18.38 -1.01
CA ASP A 97 -5.09 19.11 -0.27
C ASP A 97 -6.36 19.32 -1.11
N GLU A 98 -6.22 19.70 -2.39
CA GLU A 98 -7.34 20.02 -3.27
C GLU A 98 -8.09 18.77 -3.74
N TYR A 99 -7.37 17.73 -4.17
CA TYR A 99 -7.94 16.53 -4.76
C TYR A 99 -8.04 15.34 -3.80
N GLY A 100 -7.31 15.36 -2.69
CA GLY A 100 -7.30 14.29 -1.69
C GLY A 100 -7.05 12.91 -2.30
N SER A 101 -7.87 11.93 -1.96
CA SER A 101 -7.75 10.56 -2.49
C SER A 101 -7.92 10.43 -4.02
N LYS A 102 -8.44 11.47 -4.70
CA LYS A 102 -8.62 11.50 -6.16
C LYS A 102 -7.32 11.84 -6.88
N ALA A 103 -6.38 12.51 -6.20
CA ALA A 103 -5.02 12.74 -6.72
C ALA A 103 -4.20 11.44 -6.88
N GLY A 104 -4.65 10.35 -6.27
CA GLY A 104 -3.94 9.07 -6.25
C GLY A 104 -2.91 8.99 -5.11
N ALA A 105 -2.55 7.76 -4.75
CA ALA A 105 -1.65 7.52 -3.62
C ALA A 105 -0.23 8.04 -3.86
N ALA A 106 0.24 8.06 -5.10
CA ALA A 106 1.60 8.48 -5.45
C ALA A 106 1.90 9.92 -5.06
N VAL A 107 0.91 10.82 -5.07
CA VAL A 107 1.07 12.22 -4.66
C VAL A 107 1.56 12.31 -3.21
N TYR A 108 1.02 11.49 -2.31
CA TYR A 108 1.47 11.43 -0.92
C TYR A 108 2.90 10.91 -0.77
N LEU A 109 3.31 9.95 -1.60
CA LEU A 109 4.69 9.47 -1.63
C LEU A 109 5.64 10.58 -2.10
N TYR A 110 5.33 11.24 -3.21
CA TYR A 110 6.15 12.32 -3.74
C TYR A 110 6.25 13.50 -2.77
N ALA A 111 5.12 13.93 -2.19
CA ALA A 111 5.13 14.99 -1.17
C ALA A 111 6.00 14.60 0.03
N GLY A 112 5.88 13.38 0.53
CA GLY A 112 6.70 12.88 1.63
C GLY A 112 8.19 12.83 1.28
N VAL A 113 8.54 12.41 0.06
CA VAL A 113 9.95 12.42 -0.39
C VAL A 113 10.48 13.87 -0.54
N CYS A 114 9.68 14.78 -1.08
CA CYS A 114 10.07 16.21 -1.12
C CYS A 114 10.37 16.76 0.28
N GLU A 115 9.51 16.48 1.26
CA GLU A 115 9.70 16.90 2.64
C GLU A 115 10.96 16.31 3.28
N ILE A 116 11.29 15.03 2.97
CA ILE A 116 12.57 14.42 3.38
C ILE A 116 13.75 15.22 2.80
N GLN A 117 13.72 15.53 1.50
CA GLN A 117 14.80 16.25 0.83
C GLN A 117 14.94 17.69 1.33
N LEU A 118 13.86 18.29 1.81
CA LEU A 118 13.83 19.62 2.41
C LEU A 118 14.15 19.63 3.92
N GLY A 119 14.37 18.46 4.53
CA GLY A 119 14.71 18.34 5.95
C GLY A 119 13.51 18.34 6.92
N ASN A 120 12.29 18.26 6.42
CA ASN A 120 11.05 18.40 7.19
C ASN A 120 10.48 17.03 7.60
N ALA A 121 11.13 16.34 8.53
CA ALA A 121 10.80 14.96 8.90
C ALA A 121 9.34 14.77 9.37
N ASP A 122 8.77 15.69 10.17
CA ASP A 122 7.40 15.57 10.68
C ASP A 122 6.36 15.66 9.56
N ASN A 123 6.54 16.57 8.61
CA ASN A 123 5.68 16.69 7.44
C ASN A 123 5.80 15.45 6.56
N ALA A 124 7.03 14.96 6.33
CA ALA A 124 7.27 13.74 5.58
C ALA A 124 6.50 12.56 6.17
N ILE A 125 6.57 12.35 7.49
CA ILE A 125 5.82 11.32 8.21
C ILE A 125 4.31 11.49 7.99
N SER A 126 3.82 12.73 8.03
CA SER A 126 2.39 13.03 7.85
C SER A 126 1.90 12.63 6.44
N TYR A 127 2.64 12.97 5.39
CA TYR A 127 2.31 12.58 4.03
C TYR A 127 2.45 11.08 3.80
N LEU A 128 3.56 10.47 4.20
CA LEU A 128 3.84 9.06 3.97
C LEU A 128 2.82 8.13 4.67
N LYS A 129 2.31 8.50 5.84
CA LYS A 129 1.24 7.78 6.52
C LYS A 129 -0.11 7.82 5.78
N LYS A 130 -0.33 8.79 4.90
CA LYS A 130 -1.54 8.88 4.06
C LYS A 130 -1.43 8.02 2.80
N TYR A 131 -0.24 7.50 2.47
CA TYR A 131 -0.06 6.61 1.32
C TYR A 131 -0.86 5.33 1.50
N ASN A 132 -1.71 4.99 0.54
CA ASN A 132 -2.57 3.80 0.53
C ASN A 132 -2.61 3.09 -0.84
N GLY A 133 -1.54 3.27 -1.63
CA GLY A 133 -1.41 2.59 -2.93
C GLY A 133 -1.31 1.07 -2.78
N LYS A 134 -1.76 0.36 -3.82
CA LYS A 134 -1.78 -1.10 -3.86
C LYS A 134 -0.59 -1.70 -4.61
N ASP A 135 0.20 -0.86 -5.28
CA ASP A 135 1.42 -1.29 -5.94
C ASP A 135 2.45 -1.68 -4.87
N GLU A 136 2.93 -2.91 -4.92
CA GLU A 136 3.81 -3.48 -3.89
C GLU A 136 5.16 -2.79 -3.82
N ILE A 137 5.71 -2.37 -4.97
CA ILE A 137 7.01 -1.69 -5.05
C ILE A 137 6.89 -0.29 -4.43
N LEU A 138 5.88 0.47 -4.84
CA LEU A 138 5.65 1.81 -4.31
C LEU A 138 5.24 1.79 -2.84
N ALA A 139 4.49 0.77 -2.39
CA ALA A 139 4.12 0.62 -1.00
C ALA A 139 5.35 0.31 -0.12
N ALA A 140 6.20 -0.62 -0.53
CA ALA A 140 7.47 -0.88 0.14
C ALA A 140 8.36 0.38 0.18
N ARG A 141 8.41 1.12 -0.93
CA ARG A 141 9.15 2.39 -1.01
C ARG A 141 8.59 3.43 -0.04
N ALA A 142 7.27 3.60 0.05
CA ALA A 142 6.65 4.54 0.98
C ALA A 142 6.96 4.18 2.46
N ILE A 143 6.94 2.88 2.78
CA ILE A 143 7.33 2.38 4.11
C ILE A 143 8.83 2.66 4.37
N CYS A 144 9.70 2.44 3.38
CA CYS A 144 11.13 2.77 3.51
C CYS A 144 11.34 4.27 3.75
N CYS A 145 10.69 5.14 2.97
CA CYS A 145 10.76 6.59 3.14
C CYS A 145 10.24 7.03 4.53
N LEU A 146 9.24 6.34 5.08
CA LEU A 146 8.80 6.57 6.45
C LEU A 146 9.92 6.23 7.46
N GLY A 147 10.68 5.18 7.20
CA GLY A 147 11.91 4.86 7.93
C GLY A 147 12.96 5.98 7.81
N ASP A 148 13.18 6.51 6.59
CA ASP A 148 14.10 7.62 6.37
C ASP A 148 13.70 8.86 7.21
N ALA A 149 12.41 9.19 7.25
CA ALA A 149 11.91 10.32 8.03
C ALA A 149 12.06 10.10 9.55
N TYR A 150 11.90 8.88 10.05
CA TYR A 150 12.19 8.56 11.45
C TYR A 150 13.69 8.62 11.75
N ALA A 151 14.54 8.16 10.84
CA ALA A 151 16.00 8.23 11.00
C ALA A 151 16.48 9.69 11.07
N MET A 152 15.91 10.60 10.28
CA MET A 152 16.17 12.04 10.36
C MET A 152 15.84 12.64 11.74
N LYS A 153 14.91 12.04 12.47
CA LYS A 153 14.55 12.41 13.85
C LYS A 153 15.36 11.68 14.91
N GLU A 154 16.36 10.91 14.50
CA GLU A 154 17.14 10.00 15.37
C GLU A 154 16.28 8.97 16.11
N ASP A 155 15.02 8.76 15.67
CA ASP A 155 14.19 7.66 16.15
C ASP A 155 14.57 6.37 15.42
N TYR A 156 15.78 5.88 15.73
CA TYR A 156 16.37 4.71 15.09
C TYR A 156 15.54 3.45 15.31
N LYS A 157 14.83 3.36 16.43
CA LYS A 157 13.95 2.22 16.72
C LYS A 157 12.76 2.16 15.74
N SER A 158 12.09 3.28 15.54
CA SER A 158 11.01 3.36 14.56
C SER A 158 11.54 3.20 13.13
N ALA A 159 12.68 3.80 12.80
CA ALA A 159 13.32 3.66 11.49
C ALA A 159 13.65 2.19 11.18
N LEU A 160 14.31 1.46 12.10
CA LEU A 160 14.59 0.03 11.99
C LEU A 160 13.32 -0.77 11.71
N SER A 161 12.27 -0.52 12.47
CA SER A 161 10.98 -1.21 12.29
C SER A 161 10.39 -0.98 10.90
N GLN A 162 10.43 0.26 10.39
CA GLN A 162 9.90 0.57 9.06
C GLN A 162 10.76 -0.05 7.94
N TYR A 163 12.09 -0.02 8.05
CA TYR A 163 12.95 -0.63 7.04
C TYR A 163 12.78 -2.16 6.96
N VAL A 164 12.68 -2.84 8.09
CA VAL A 164 12.38 -4.29 8.11
C VAL A 164 11.01 -4.54 7.48
N LYS A 165 9.99 -3.76 7.85
CA LYS A 165 8.66 -3.87 7.26
C LYS A 165 8.68 -3.62 5.74
N ALA A 166 9.48 -2.67 5.24
CA ALA A 166 9.61 -2.41 3.81
C ALA A 166 10.25 -3.61 3.08
N ALA A 167 11.28 -4.22 3.67
CA ALA A 167 11.95 -5.40 3.12
C ALA A 167 11.04 -6.64 3.07
N ASP A 168 10.20 -6.80 4.11
CA ASP A 168 9.26 -7.94 4.19
C ASP A 168 7.99 -7.72 3.37
N TYR A 169 7.72 -6.49 2.91
CA TYR A 169 6.51 -6.16 2.15
C TYR A 169 6.53 -6.69 0.73
N SER A 170 7.70 -6.70 0.09
CA SER A 170 7.84 -7.10 -1.30
C SER A 170 9.18 -7.80 -1.51
N ASP A 171 9.14 -9.07 -1.92
CA ASP A 171 10.33 -9.88 -2.20
C ASP A 171 10.91 -9.51 -3.58
N ASN A 172 11.78 -8.51 -3.58
CA ASN A 172 12.48 -8.06 -4.79
C ASN A 172 13.86 -7.49 -4.44
N ALA A 173 14.66 -7.15 -5.45
CA ALA A 173 16.02 -6.63 -5.29
C ALA A 173 16.13 -5.37 -4.40
N TYR A 174 15.07 -4.56 -4.28
CA TYR A 174 15.08 -3.37 -3.41
C TYR A 174 15.07 -3.73 -1.94
N ALA A 175 14.61 -4.94 -1.57
CA ALA A 175 14.59 -5.40 -0.19
C ALA A 175 16.00 -5.44 0.43
N ALA A 176 17.04 -5.73 -0.37
CA ALA A 176 18.43 -5.69 0.08
C ALA A 176 18.83 -4.31 0.62
N GLY A 177 18.49 -3.23 -0.10
CA GLY A 177 18.75 -1.86 0.33
C GLY A 177 17.97 -1.49 1.59
N TYR A 178 16.75 -1.98 1.74
CA TYR A 178 15.95 -1.75 2.96
C TYR A 178 16.53 -2.50 4.16
N LEU A 179 16.98 -3.74 3.97
CA LEU A 179 17.67 -4.53 5.00
C LEU A 179 19.01 -3.90 5.41
N LEU A 180 19.75 -3.34 4.46
CA LEU A 180 20.99 -2.62 4.76
C LEU A 180 20.73 -1.41 5.65
N LYS A 181 19.73 -0.58 5.31
CA LYS A 181 19.30 0.55 6.14
C LYS A 181 18.86 0.08 7.53
N ALA A 182 18.12 -1.03 7.61
CA ALA A 182 17.69 -1.61 8.88
C ALA A 182 18.90 -2.04 9.75
N GLY A 183 19.89 -2.69 9.14
CA GLY A 183 21.12 -3.09 9.81
C GLY A 183 21.90 -1.90 10.39
N LEU A 184 22.01 -0.82 9.60
CA LEU A 184 22.65 0.41 10.07
C LEU A 184 21.92 1.02 11.29
N MET A 185 20.57 1.03 11.29
CA MET A 185 19.82 1.50 12.46
C MET A 185 19.99 0.59 13.67
N ALA A 186 20.16 -0.70 13.47
CA ALA A 186 20.46 -1.63 14.57
C ALA A 186 21.84 -1.36 15.17
N GLU A 187 22.84 -1.00 14.34
CA GLU A 187 24.16 -0.57 14.83
C GLU A 187 24.06 0.74 15.64
N GLU A 188 23.30 1.73 15.19
CA GLU A 188 23.08 2.99 15.93
C GLU A 188 22.43 2.74 17.31
N LEU A 189 21.60 1.70 17.41
CA LEU A 189 20.99 1.25 18.66
C LEU A 189 21.94 0.39 19.52
N GLY A 190 23.13 0.06 19.02
CA GLY A 190 24.08 -0.85 19.70
C GLY A 190 23.66 -2.32 19.63
N ASP A 191 22.63 -2.67 18.86
CA ASP A 191 22.16 -4.06 18.69
C ASP A 191 22.92 -4.75 17.54
N ASN A 192 24.20 -5.05 17.81
CA ASN A 192 25.08 -5.70 16.84
C ASN A 192 24.57 -7.08 16.41
N ALA A 193 23.89 -7.82 17.30
CA ALA A 193 23.33 -9.12 16.96
C ALA A 193 22.21 -9.00 15.92
N LYS A 194 21.35 -8.01 16.08
CA LYS A 194 20.29 -7.70 15.12
C LYS A 194 20.87 -7.21 13.80
N ALA A 195 21.87 -6.33 13.83
CA ALA A 195 22.54 -5.85 12.63
C ALA A 195 23.13 -7.00 11.82
N LEU A 196 23.92 -7.88 12.48
CA LEU A 196 24.51 -9.06 11.87
C LEU A 196 23.47 -9.97 11.23
N SER A 197 22.37 -10.26 11.93
CA SER A 197 21.27 -11.08 11.41
C SER A 197 20.66 -10.49 10.13
N LEU A 198 20.52 -9.16 10.03
CA LEU A 198 19.99 -8.47 8.85
C LEU A 198 20.98 -8.50 7.68
N TYR A 199 22.28 -8.35 7.96
CA TYR A 199 23.32 -8.43 6.94
C TYR A 199 23.50 -9.84 6.40
N GLU A 200 23.45 -10.87 7.26
CA GLU A 200 23.46 -12.27 6.83
C GLU A 200 22.23 -12.60 5.96
N ARG A 201 21.09 -12.01 6.26
CA ARG A 201 19.89 -12.15 5.43
C ARG A 201 20.13 -11.59 4.02
N ILE A 202 20.77 -10.41 3.88
CA ILE A 202 21.15 -9.87 2.57
C ILE A 202 22.06 -10.82 1.82
N LYS A 203 23.12 -11.31 2.47
CA LYS A 203 24.08 -12.25 1.91
C LYS A 203 23.41 -13.51 1.37
N LYS A 204 22.44 -14.04 2.10
CA LYS A 204 21.75 -15.29 1.78
C LYS A 204 20.67 -15.11 0.71
N GLU A 205 19.82 -14.09 0.86
CA GLU A 205 18.60 -13.94 0.06
C GLU A 205 18.83 -13.07 -1.19
N TYR A 206 19.77 -12.11 -1.13
CA TYR A 206 20.01 -11.13 -2.20
C TYR A 206 21.48 -11.04 -2.64
N PRO A 207 22.19 -12.17 -2.88
CA PRO A 207 23.63 -12.17 -3.16
C PRO A 207 23.98 -11.48 -4.50
N GLN A 208 23.02 -11.30 -5.40
CA GLN A 208 23.24 -10.70 -6.73
C GLN A 208 22.94 -9.19 -6.78
N THR A 209 22.56 -8.58 -5.65
CA THR A 209 22.37 -7.14 -5.55
C THR A 209 23.68 -6.43 -5.24
N LEU A 210 23.72 -5.10 -5.45
CA LEU A 210 24.89 -4.31 -5.08
C LEU A 210 25.21 -4.46 -3.59
N GLU A 211 24.16 -4.40 -2.76
CA GLU A 211 24.27 -4.61 -1.31
C GLU A 211 24.83 -6.00 -1.00
N GLY A 212 24.35 -7.04 -1.69
CA GLY A 212 24.83 -8.41 -1.52
C GLY A 212 26.33 -8.57 -1.81
N TYR A 213 26.83 -7.91 -2.85
CA TYR A 213 28.26 -7.91 -3.16
C TYR A 213 29.12 -7.21 -2.11
N GLU A 214 28.58 -6.19 -1.47
CA GLU A 214 29.30 -5.36 -0.50
C GLU A 214 29.09 -5.75 0.95
N ILE A 215 28.15 -6.66 1.26
CA ILE A 215 27.66 -6.89 2.62
C ILE A 215 28.74 -7.43 3.56
N GLU A 216 29.73 -8.16 3.04
CA GLU A 216 30.82 -8.71 3.86
C GLU A 216 31.59 -7.64 4.62
N LYS A 217 31.73 -6.42 4.06
CA LYS A 217 32.39 -5.32 4.78
C LYS A 217 31.64 -4.90 6.05
N TYR A 218 30.30 -4.99 6.04
CA TYR A 218 29.46 -4.66 7.19
C TYR A 218 29.48 -5.77 8.25
N ILE A 219 29.45 -7.03 7.81
CA ILE A 219 29.55 -8.21 8.69
C ILE A 219 30.89 -8.18 9.43
N ASN A 220 32.01 -8.10 8.70
CA ASN A 220 33.35 -8.08 9.27
C ASN A 220 33.56 -6.90 10.24
N ARG A 221 32.96 -5.75 9.97
CA ARG A 221 33.04 -4.58 10.87
C ARG A 221 32.44 -4.83 12.24
N ILE A 222 31.40 -5.67 12.33
CA ILE A 222 30.75 -6.02 13.59
C ILE A 222 31.53 -7.10 14.32
N GLU A 223 32.03 -8.11 13.60
CA GLU A 223 32.75 -9.26 14.19
C GLU A 223 34.11 -8.86 14.78
N VAL A 224 34.73 -7.80 14.29
CA VAL A 224 36.05 -7.31 14.77
C VAL A 224 35.91 -6.36 15.97
N LYS A 225 34.71 -5.88 16.29
CA LYS A 225 34.47 -5.07 17.50
C LYS A 225 34.26 -5.94 18.75
#